data_e42b77e4f802a13acf3c712a956e0bc9
#
_entry.id   e42b77e4f802a13acf3c712a956e0bc9
#
_cell.length_a   1.000
_cell.length_b   1.000
_cell.length_c   1.000
_cell.angle_alpha   90.00
_cell.angle_beta   90.00
_cell.angle_gamma   90.00
#
_symmetry.space_group_name_H-M   'P 1'
#
loop_
_entity.id
_entity.type
_entity.pdbx_description
1 polymer ?
#
loop_
_entity_poly.entity_id
_entity_poly.type
_entity_poly.pdbx_seq_one_letter_code
_entity_poly.pdbx_strand_id
1 'polypeptide(L)'
;IEVIPSDEVLDTEPIDARKFLVELLSEKDLKIVNGYTIDDLISKQLDGSLTAVEIANAFIKSSIIAQLATNCVMQFLIPYALEKVKQLDAYLKENGELVGPMHGIPISLKEHLDFKDKVTSDGYVALLEAVAPKHALSVDIFEKQGAIYHIRTTQPQSIMQMDTWNVISGRTRNALSTKLSPGGSSGGESAAVAMHASIMGVGTDIGGSIRTPSAFGNLYGLRPTAKRASLLNCTPGTGGQESVVATIGPIARSIDELNYYMEHYLNDGKPWEHDPSTIPIPWKKASLPEKIRIGVLNTDNLVTPYPAILRGLQTVANKLKKHSDVFEIVDLAPYWFTEEDMKKIYNTNMVLYTIDGNKAQMSLLEKSGEPILPLTQHYFNFGGGKGLSAYENRYHNSVRDEYQLKIFEKFFQKDNDGLGLDFILSPTYLGPGEIPKHCVYWGYTSFWNLFDYPNVIFPTGVTHDPELDVKVDTASLKSNDYEKMVWFDKSGSLKYDANEFVNGPVALQLTGKRYDDESVVAAVKRINEVLNVERR
;
A
#
# COMPACT_ATOMS: atom_id res chain seq x y z
N ILE A 1 -23.36 18.28 7.02
CA ILE A 1 -22.27 18.81 6.18
C ILE A 1 -21.58 19.99 6.91
N GLU A 2 -22.26 20.77 7.72
CA GLU A 2 -21.66 21.82 8.57
C GLU A 2 -20.66 21.29 9.63
N VAL A 3 -20.67 19.98 9.89
CA VAL A 3 -19.80 19.29 10.85
C VAL A 3 -18.37 19.11 10.32
N ILE A 4 -18.19 18.97 9.01
CA ILE A 4 -16.86 18.81 8.39
C ILE A 4 -16.27 20.20 8.14
N PRO A 5 -15.07 20.52 8.68
CA PRO A 5 -14.42 21.81 8.49
C PRO A 5 -14.10 22.14 7.03
N SER A 6 -13.73 23.40 6.79
CA SER A 6 -13.24 23.82 5.47
C SER A 6 -11.94 23.11 5.08
N ASP A 7 -11.66 23.08 3.79
CA ASP A 7 -10.42 22.52 3.26
C ASP A 7 -9.18 23.16 3.88
N GLU A 8 -9.18 24.46 4.13
CA GLU A 8 -8.08 25.17 4.78
C GLU A 8 -7.78 24.61 6.17
N VAL A 9 -8.82 24.36 6.98
CA VAL A 9 -8.66 23.77 8.32
C VAL A 9 -8.20 22.33 8.24
N LEU A 10 -8.79 21.53 7.32
CA LEU A 10 -8.39 20.14 7.09
C LEU A 10 -6.94 20.01 6.60
N ASP A 11 -6.42 21.01 5.87
CA ASP A 11 -5.06 20.99 5.35
C ASP A 11 -4.01 21.43 6.38
N THR A 12 -4.40 22.17 7.42
CA THR A 12 -3.47 22.77 8.39
C THR A 12 -3.53 22.12 9.77
N GLU A 13 -4.67 21.55 10.15
CA GLU A 13 -4.86 20.95 11.48
C GLU A 13 -4.75 19.41 11.44
N PRO A 14 -4.16 18.77 12.46
CA PRO A 14 -4.00 17.32 12.52
C PRO A 14 -5.29 16.61 12.97
N ILE A 15 -6.35 16.73 12.16
CA ILE A 15 -7.67 16.19 12.49
C ILE A 15 -7.73 14.69 12.14
N ASP A 16 -8.18 13.87 13.10
CA ASP A 16 -8.62 12.50 12.83
C ASP A 16 -10.02 12.55 12.18
N ALA A 17 -10.06 12.32 10.86
CA ALA A 17 -11.28 12.43 10.08
C ALA A 17 -12.33 11.34 10.40
N ARG A 18 -11.91 10.23 11.02
CA ARG A 18 -12.80 9.12 11.38
C ARG A 18 -13.88 9.53 12.39
N LYS A 19 -13.63 10.61 13.18
CA LYS A 19 -14.65 11.16 14.08
C LYS A 19 -15.95 11.54 13.34
N PHE A 20 -15.83 11.99 12.08
CA PHE A 20 -17.00 12.39 11.29
C PHE A 20 -17.91 11.20 10.92
N LEU A 21 -17.38 9.97 10.90
CA LEU A 21 -18.21 8.78 10.72
C LEU A 21 -19.15 8.57 11.91
N VAL A 22 -18.64 8.75 13.13
CA VAL A 22 -19.41 8.61 14.37
C VAL A 22 -20.47 9.71 14.48
N GLU A 23 -20.15 10.93 14.01
CA GLU A 23 -21.04 12.08 14.09
C GLU A 23 -22.15 12.08 13.02
N LEU A 24 -21.89 11.49 11.83
CA LEU A 24 -22.76 11.64 10.67
C LEU A 24 -23.50 10.35 10.25
N LEU A 25 -22.98 9.16 10.62
CA LEU A 25 -23.67 7.91 10.33
C LEU A 25 -24.70 7.56 11.40
N SER A 26 -25.77 6.88 11.00
CA SER A 26 -26.67 6.23 11.97
C SER A 26 -25.93 5.10 12.70
N GLU A 27 -26.41 4.75 13.91
CA GLU A 27 -25.84 3.60 14.67
C GLU A 27 -25.83 2.31 13.83
N LYS A 28 -26.90 2.08 13.03
CA LYS A 28 -26.98 0.93 12.14
C LYS A 28 -25.92 0.99 11.04
N ASP A 29 -25.79 2.11 10.35
CA ASP A 29 -24.80 2.26 9.28
C ASP A 29 -23.37 2.15 9.85
N LEU A 30 -23.09 2.81 10.99
CA LEU A 30 -21.81 2.74 11.66
C LEU A 30 -21.46 1.29 12.07
N LYS A 31 -22.42 0.52 12.57
CA LYS A 31 -22.25 -0.88 12.90
C LYS A 31 -21.92 -1.72 11.66
N ILE A 32 -22.57 -1.44 10.51
CA ILE A 32 -22.30 -2.15 9.26
C ILE A 32 -20.87 -1.89 8.78
N VAL A 33 -20.43 -0.62 8.73
CA VAL A 33 -19.12 -0.29 8.16
C VAL A 33 -17.94 -0.56 9.10
N ASN A 34 -18.16 -0.55 10.42
CA ASN A 34 -17.11 -0.70 11.42
C ASN A 34 -17.14 -2.01 12.19
N GLY A 35 -18.33 -2.51 12.52
CA GLY A 35 -18.50 -3.60 13.49
C GLY A 35 -18.48 -5.00 12.88
N TYR A 36 -18.57 -5.15 11.55
CA TYR A 36 -18.66 -6.46 10.91
C TYR A 36 -17.42 -6.79 10.09
N THR A 37 -16.99 -8.05 10.16
CA THR A 37 -16.00 -8.66 9.27
C THR A 37 -16.67 -9.08 7.95
N ILE A 38 -15.88 -9.54 6.97
CA ILE A 38 -16.44 -10.12 5.73
C ILE A 38 -17.31 -11.33 6.07
N ASP A 39 -16.85 -12.23 6.93
CA ASP A 39 -17.60 -13.42 7.34
C ASP A 39 -18.92 -13.05 8.04
N ASP A 40 -18.94 -11.99 8.87
CA ASP A 40 -20.16 -11.47 9.48
C ASP A 40 -21.14 -10.97 8.42
N LEU A 41 -20.67 -10.17 7.46
CA LEU A 41 -21.51 -9.63 6.38
C LEU A 41 -22.11 -10.75 5.50
N ILE A 42 -21.32 -11.75 5.16
CA ILE A 42 -21.75 -12.94 4.42
C ILE A 42 -22.81 -13.72 5.22
N SER A 43 -22.53 -14.03 6.49
CA SER A 43 -23.44 -14.78 7.36
C SER A 43 -24.78 -14.06 7.55
N LYS A 44 -24.73 -12.72 7.70
CA LYS A 44 -25.94 -11.89 7.88
C LYS A 44 -26.79 -11.76 6.62
N GLN A 45 -26.20 -11.89 5.45
CA GLN A 45 -26.97 -11.99 4.20
C GLN A 45 -27.65 -13.36 4.08
N LEU A 46 -26.96 -14.43 4.46
CA LEU A 46 -27.52 -15.78 4.44
C LEU A 46 -28.67 -15.97 5.44
N ASP A 47 -28.58 -15.39 6.64
CA ASP A 47 -29.62 -15.49 7.66
C ASP A 47 -30.75 -14.45 7.48
N GLY A 48 -30.62 -13.56 6.49
CA GLY A 48 -31.61 -12.51 6.16
C GLY A 48 -31.63 -11.32 7.12
N SER A 49 -30.67 -11.20 8.05
CA SER A 49 -30.60 -10.07 8.99
C SER A 49 -30.04 -8.79 8.37
N LEU A 50 -29.34 -8.90 7.23
CA LEU A 50 -28.91 -7.79 6.37
C LEU A 50 -29.10 -8.16 4.90
N THR A 51 -29.36 -7.16 4.06
CA THR A 51 -29.39 -7.28 2.60
C THR A 51 -28.12 -6.65 2.00
N ALA A 52 -27.75 -7.05 0.78
CA ALA A 52 -26.68 -6.40 0.04
C ALA A 52 -26.97 -4.91 -0.19
N VAL A 53 -28.25 -4.53 -0.37
CA VAL A 53 -28.70 -3.14 -0.48
C VAL A 53 -28.40 -2.35 0.79
N GLU A 54 -28.65 -2.90 1.99
CA GLU A 54 -28.35 -2.22 3.25
C GLU A 54 -26.85 -2.03 3.47
N ILE A 55 -26.06 -3.06 3.17
CA ILE A 55 -24.59 -3.03 3.23
C ILE A 55 -24.06 -1.94 2.29
N ALA A 56 -24.45 -1.95 1.01
CA ALA A 56 -23.99 -0.96 0.04
C ALA A 56 -24.36 0.47 0.44
N ASN A 57 -25.58 0.70 0.92
CA ASN A 57 -25.99 2.03 1.36
C ASN A 57 -25.15 2.56 2.53
N ALA A 58 -24.79 1.72 3.50
CA ALA A 58 -23.94 2.13 4.61
C ALA A 58 -22.54 2.54 4.11
N PHE A 59 -21.94 1.74 3.23
CA PHE A 59 -20.61 2.04 2.67
C PHE A 59 -20.64 3.24 1.70
N ILE A 60 -21.71 3.44 0.94
CA ILE A 60 -21.89 4.65 0.10
C ILE A 60 -21.94 5.91 0.97
N LYS A 61 -22.68 5.91 2.07
CA LYS A 61 -22.72 7.05 3.00
C LYS A 61 -21.34 7.33 3.60
N SER A 62 -20.65 6.27 4.04
CA SER A 62 -19.27 6.39 4.55
C SER A 62 -18.33 6.95 3.48
N SER A 63 -18.44 6.52 2.22
CA SER A 63 -17.61 7.02 1.13
C SER A 63 -17.85 8.51 0.80
N ILE A 64 -19.08 9.00 0.98
CA ILE A 64 -19.38 10.42 0.83
C ILE A 64 -18.72 11.24 1.95
N ILE A 65 -18.78 10.76 3.20
CA ILE A 65 -18.13 11.41 4.34
C ILE A 65 -16.60 11.38 4.13
N ALA A 66 -16.04 10.25 3.71
CA ALA A 66 -14.63 10.09 3.41
C ALA A 66 -14.17 11.07 2.32
N GLN A 67 -14.96 11.23 1.24
CA GLN A 67 -14.65 12.20 0.19
C GLN A 67 -14.62 13.62 0.71
N LEU A 68 -15.59 14.02 1.51
CA LEU A 68 -15.67 15.38 2.06
C LEU A 68 -14.51 15.69 3.02
N ALA A 69 -14.06 14.71 3.80
CA ALA A 69 -13.00 14.91 4.78
C ALA A 69 -11.58 14.73 4.20
N THR A 70 -11.40 13.78 3.28
CA THR A 70 -10.05 13.37 2.83
C THR A 70 -9.79 13.56 1.34
N ASN A 71 -10.81 13.87 0.54
CA ASN A 71 -10.70 13.96 -0.92
C ASN A 71 -10.10 12.68 -1.56
N CYS A 72 -10.59 11.50 -1.16
CA CYS A 72 -10.03 10.21 -1.56
C CYS A 72 -10.72 9.57 -2.77
N VAL A 73 -11.88 10.08 -3.19
CA VAL A 73 -12.66 9.48 -4.29
C VAL A 73 -12.42 10.22 -5.59
N MET A 74 -11.92 9.49 -6.59
CA MET A 74 -11.79 10.00 -7.96
C MET A 74 -13.10 9.88 -8.72
N GLN A 75 -13.82 8.79 -8.50
CA GLN A 75 -15.07 8.51 -9.21
C GLN A 75 -16.04 7.69 -8.35
N PHE A 76 -17.27 8.18 -8.23
CA PHE A 76 -18.39 7.41 -7.64
C PHE A 76 -19.04 6.50 -8.70
N LEU A 77 -19.28 5.24 -8.32
CA LEU A 77 -19.97 4.23 -9.14
C LEU A 77 -21.33 3.88 -8.53
N ILE A 78 -21.98 4.80 -7.82
CA ILE A 78 -23.19 4.57 -7.03
C ILE A 78 -24.33 3.94 -7.84
N PRO A 79 -24.70 4.44 -9.06
CA PRO A 79 -25.76 3.81 -9.83
C PRO A 79 -25.48 2.35 -10.19
N TYR A 80 -24.23 2.04 -10.55
CA TYR A 80 -23.78 0.68 -10.83
C TYR A 80 -23.88 -0.21 -9.58
N ALA A 81 -23.38 0.26 -8.44
CA ALA A 81 -23.42 -0.48 -7.18
C ALA A 81 -24.86 -0.80 -6.75
N LEU A 82 -25.77 0.19 -6.80
CA LEU A 82 -27.15 0.02 -6.41
C LEU A 82 -27.94 -0.95 -7.32
N GLU A 83 -27.61 -1.00 -8.60
CA GLU A 83 -28.19 -1.98 -9.51
C GLU A 83 -27.66 -3.40 -9.20
N LYS A 84 -26.36 -3.54 -9.00
CA LYS A 84 -25.71 -4.81 -8.68
C LYS A 84 -26.26 -5.43 -7.41
N VAL A 85 -26.42 -4.66 -6.33
CA VAL A 85 -26.92 -5.20 -5.05
C VAL A 85 -28.37 -5.66 -5.11
N LYS A 86 -29.22 -5.00 -5.91
CA LYS A 86 -30.60 -5.49 -6.14
C LYS A 86 -30.59 -6.85 -6.84
N GLN A 87 -29.70 -7.04 -7.81
CA GLN A 87 -29.52 -8.32 -8.50
C GLN A 87 -29.04 -9.41 -7.55
N LEU A 88 -28.09 -9.08 -6.65
CA LEU A 88 -27.57 -10.00 -5.64
C LEU A 88 -28.66 -10.42 -4.63
N ASP A 89 -29.41 -9.47 -4.08
CA ASP A 89 -30.52 -9.76 -3.16
C ASP A 89 -31.61 -10.61 -3.83
N ALA A 90 -31.93 -10.31 -5.10
CA ALA A 90 -32.89 -11.11 -5.87
C ALA A 90 -32.39 -12.54 -6.11
N TYR A 91 -31.12 -12.70 -6.48
CA TYR A 91 -30.48 -14.00 -6.70
C TYR A 91 -30.49 -14.86 -5.42
N LEU A 92 -30.10 -14.28 -4.28
CA LEU A 92 -30.08 -14.98 -2.99
C LEU A 92 -31.50 -15.41 -2.59
N LYS A 93 -32.50 -14.55 -2.80
CA LYS A 93 -33.91 -14.85 -2.50
C LYS A 93 -34.46 -15.97 -3.39
N GLU A 94 -34.07 -16.00 -4.66
CA GLU A 94 -34.58 -17.00 -5.64
C GLU A 94 -33.89 -18.36 -5.47
N ASN A 95 -32.57 -18.36 -5.26
CA ASN A 95 -31.75 -19.58 -5.29
C ASN A 95 -31.43 -20.14 -3.89
N GLY A 96 -31.54 -19.33 -2.83
CA GLY A 96 -31.18 -19.72 -1.46
C GLY A 96 -29.65 -19.84 -1.23
N GLU A 97 -28.83 -19.36 -2.17
CA GLU A 97 -27.37 -19.41 -2.11
C GLU A 97 -26.75 -18.11 -2.59
N LEU A 98 -25.51 -17.86 -2.21
CA LEU A 98 -24.72 -16.70 -2.64
C LEU A 98 -24.17 -16.90 -4.06
N VAL A 99 -23.97 -15.80 -4.81
CA VAL A 99 -23.29 -15.83 -6.12
C VAL A 99 -21.85 -16.32 -5.99
N GLY A 100 -21.18 -16.00 -4.88
CA GLY A 100 -19.82 -16.39 -4.59
C GLY A 100 -19.31 -15.76 -3.28
N PRO A 101 -18.04 -15.94 -2.96
CA PRO A 101 -17.47 -15.51 -1.67
C PRO A 101 -17.48 -13.98 -1.45
N MET A 102 -17.59 -13.20 -2.51
CA MET A 102 -17.64 -11.73 -2.44
C MET A 102 -19.07 -11.18 -2.50
N HIS A 103 -20.09 -12.00 -2.37
CA HIS A 103 -21.49 -11.59 -2.50
C HIS A 103 -21.82 -10.42 -1.57
N GLY A 104 -22.13 -9.26 -2.17
CA GLY A 104 -22.50 -8.06 -1.44
C GLY A 104 -21.36 -7.36 -0.70
N ILE A 105 -20.09 -7.74 -0.93
CA ILE A 105 -18.93 -7.16 -0.25
C ILE A 105 -18.43 -5.91 -0.98
N PRO A 106 -18.42 -4.71 -0.32
CA PRO A 106 -17.95 -3.47 -0.92
C PRO A 106 -16.43 -3.40 -0.98
N ILE A 107 -15.89 -3.24 -2.20
CA ILE A 107 -14.46 -3.11 -2.48
C ILE A 107 -14.23 -1.79 -3.21
N SER A 108 -13.19 -1.04 -2.82
CA SER A 108 -12.71 0.12 -3.57
C SER A 108 -11.59 -0.25 -4.54
N LEU A 109 -11.44 0.57 -5.57
CA LEU A 109 -10.46 0.37 -6.63
C LEU A 109 -9.61 1.62 -6.82
N LYS A 110 -8.30 1.46 -6.82
CA LYS A 110 -7.42 2.51 -7.32
C LYS A 110 -7.78 2.84 -8.78
N GLU A 111 -7.88 4.11 -9.13
CA GLU A 111 -8.51 4.54 -10.39
C GLU A 111 -7.82 4.00 -11.64
N HIS A 112 -6.53 3.70 -11.61
CA HIS A 112 -5.83 3.14 -12.76
C HIS A 112 -6.14 1.66 -13.07
N LEU A 113 -6.89 0.98 -12.22
CA LEU A 113 -7.53 -0.29 -12.55
C LEU A 113 -8.73 -0.01 -13.45
N ASP A 114 -8.67 -0.41 -14.71
CA ASP A 114 -9.72 -0.10 -15.68
C ASP A 114 -11.08 -0.60 -15.23
N PHE A 115 -12.06 0.28 -15.30
CA PHE A 115 -13.46 -0.06 -15.10
C PHE A 115 -14.21 0.22 -16.40
N LYS A 116 -14.81 -0.81 -16.97
CA LYS A 116 -15.47 -0.73 -18.28
C LYS A 116 -16.45 0.45 -18.36
N ASP A 117 -16.43 1.16 -19.48
CA ASP A 117 -17.25 2.32 -19.77
C ASP A 117 -16.98 3.53 -18.83
N LYS A 118 -15.83 3.55 -18.14
CA LYS A 118 -15.37 4.65 -17.30
C LYS A 118 -14.00 5.15 -17.75
N VAL A 119 -13.75 6.42 -17.48
CA VAL A 119 -12.45 7.03 -17.73
C VAL A 119 -11.41 6.45 -16.77
N THR A 120 -10.20 6.20 -17.27
CA THR A 120 -9.02 5.90 -16.47
C THR A 120 -7.93 6.91 -16.84
N SER A 121 -7.59 7.78 -15.88
CA SER A 121 -6.74 8.94 -16.13
C SER A 121 -5.28 8.78 -15.71
N ASP A 122 -4.96 7.85 -14.83
CA ASP A 122 -3.62 7.72 -14.22
C ASP A 122 -3.10 9.04 -13.60
N GLY A 123 -4.03 9.93 -13.23
CA GLY A 123 -3.70 11.27 -12.75
C GLY A 123 -3.22 12.23 -13.86
N TYR A 124 -3.34 11.87 -15.14
CA TYR A 124 -3.01 12.73 -16.29
C TYR A 124 -4.26 13.37 -16.90
N VAL A 125 -4.23 14.68 -17.08
CA VAL A 125 -5.29 15.42 -17.79
C VAL A 125 -5.43 14.94 -19.23
N ALA A 126 -4.34 14.53 -19.88
CA ALA A 126 -4.32 14.02 -21.25
C ALA A 126 -5.16 12.76 -21.47
N LEU A 127 -5.53 12.03 -20.40
CA LEU A 127 -6.29 10.79 -20.45
C LEU A 127 -7.76 10.93 -20.00
N LEU A 128 -8.25 12.16 -19.76
CA LEU A 128 -9.64 12.39 -19.32
C LEU A 128 -10.73 11.95 -20.33
N GLU A 129 -10.35 11.68 -21.56
CA GLU A 129 -11.24 11.12 -22.59
C GLU A 129 -11.00 9.62 -22.83
N ALA A 130 -10.05 9.01 -22.12
CA ALA A 130 -9.70 7.59 -22.29
C ALA A 130 -10.71 6.70 -21.54
N VAL A 131 -11.76 6.29 -22.24
CA VAL A 131 -12.77 5.37 -21.70
C VAL A 131 -12.30 3.93 -21.83
N ALA A 132 -12.24 3.20 -20.73
CA ALA A 132 -11.81 1.81 -20.70
C ALA A 132 -12.82 0.89 -21.40
N PRO A 133 -12.41 0.08 -22.40
CA PRO A 133 -13.32 -0.81 -23.13
C PRO A 133 -13.66 -2.10 -22.36
N LYS A 134 -12.88 -2.43 -21.33
CA LYS A 134 -13.01 -3.63 -20.50
C LYS A 134 -12.66 -3.31 -19.05
N HIS A 135 -13.05 -4.19 -18.14
CA HIS A 135 -12.55 -4.17 -16.78
C HIS A 135 -11.10 -4.67 -16.72
N ALA A 136 -10.35 -4.20 -15.73
CA ALA A 136 -9.14 -4.88 -15.28
C ALA A 136 -9.51 -6.32 -14.86
N LEU A 137 -8.61 -7.28 -15.09
CA LEU A 137 -8.92 -8.69 -14.76
C LEU A 137 -9.24 -8.89 -13.28
N SER A 138 -8.59 -8.13 -12.39
CA SER A 138 -8.88 -8.17 -10.96
C SER A 138 -10.30 -7.71 -10.62
N VAL A 139 -10.84 -6.76 -11.38
CA VAL A 139 -12.23 -6.31 -11.26
C VAL A 139 -13.20 -7.39 -11.73
N ASP A 140 -12.98 -7.97 -12.91
CA ASP A 140 -13.80 -9.05 -13.46
C ASP A 140 -13.89 -10.28 -12.55
N ILE A 141 -12.76 -10.66 -11.94
CA ILE A 141 -12.67 -11.82 -11.04
C ILE A 141 -13.60 -11.64 -9.84
N PHE A 142 -13.52 -10.53 -9.14
CA PHE A 142 -14.35 -10.32 -7.95
C PHE A 142 -15.78 -9.90 -8.28
N GLU A 143 -16.01 -9.24 -9.41
CA GLU A 143 -17.39 -8.95 -9.86
C GLU A 143 -18.18 -10.23 -10.08
N LYS A 144 -17.58 -11.25 -10.69
CA LYS A 144 -18.20 -12.57 -10.90
C LYS A 144 -18.48 -13.30 -9.57
N GLN A 145 -17.69 -13.01 -8.54
CA GLN A 145 -17.88 -13.55 -7.19
C GLN A 145 -18.89 -12.75 -6.35
N GLY A 146 -19.46 -11.66 -6.90
CA GLY A 146 -20.48 -10.84 -6.26
C GLY A 146 -19.99 -9.59 -5.53
N ALA A 147 -18.75 -9.16 -5.74
CA ALA A 147 -18.24 -7.91 -5.17
C ALA A 147 -19.01 -6.68 -5.66
N ILE A 148 -19.04 -5.66 -4.83
CA ILE A 148 -19.66 -4.37 -5.12
C ILE A 148 -18.60 -3.31 -5.24
N TYR A 149 -18.58 -2.61 -6.37
CA TYR A 149 -17.71 -1.46 -6.62
C TYR A 149 -18.54 -0.18 -6.59
N HIS A 150 -18.37 0.66 -5.58
CA HIS A 150 -19.11 1.90 -5.41
C HIS A 150 -18.27 3.15 -5.55
N ILE A 151 -16.93 3.02 -5.42
CA ILE A 151 -15.94 4.10 -5.61
C ILE A 151 -14.69 3.60 -6.33
N ARG A 152 -14.08 4.50 -7.10
CA ARG A 152 -12.69 4.44 -7.55
C ARG A 152 -11.93 5.57 -6.87
N THR A 153 -10.74 5.29 -6.36
CA THR A 153 -10.01 6.19 -5.48
C THR A 153 -8.92 6.97 -6.19
N THR A 154 -8.51 8.08 -5.58
CA THR A 154 -7.47 8.98 -6.08
C THR A 154 -6.08 8.34 -6.07
N GLN A 155 -5.24 8.83 -6.96
CA GLN A 155 -3.82 8.51 -7.12
C GLN A 155 -3.05 9.75 -7.56
N PRO A 156 -1.72 9.80 -7.42
CA PRO A 156 -0.95 10.97 -7.83
C PRO A 156 -0.82 11.08 -9.35
N GLN A 157 -0.41 12.27 -9.81
CA GLN A 157 0.03 12.48 -11.18
C GLN A 157 1.12 11.47 -11.55
N SER A 158 0.98 10.80 -12.68
CA SER A 158 1.89 9.74 -13.17
C SER A 158 1.95 8.44 -12.34
N ILE A 159 1.15 8.29 -11.31
CA ILE A 159 1.18 7.19 -10.32
C ILE A 159 2.56 6.88 -9.68
N MET A 160 3.60 7.63 -10.02
CA MET A 160 4.98 7.40 -9.58
C MET A 160 5.41 8.38 -8.48
N GLN A 161 4.63 8.41 -7.37
CA GLN A 161 4.91 9.21 -6.18
C GLN A 161 4.56 8.44 -4.90
N MET A 162 5.22 8.77 -3.80
CA MET A 162 4.90 8.26 -2.44
C MET A 162 3.92 9.14 -1.68
N ASP A 163 3.26 10.09 -2.37
CA ASP A 163 2.18 10.94 -1.90
C ASP A 163 1.04 10.88 -2.91
N THR A 164 -0.14 11.41 -2.59
CA THR A 164 -1.29 11.39 -3.50
C THR A 164 -1.80 12.79 -3.79
N TRP A 165 -1.35 13.30 -4.93
CA TRP A 165 -1.74 14.61 -5.47
C TRP A 165 -1.66 14.61 -7.00
N ASN A 166 -2.73 15.06 -7.64
CA ASN A 166 -2.79 15.29 -9.09
C ASN A 166 -3.57 16.57 -9.41
N VAL A 167 -3.49 17.02 -10.65
CA VAL A 167 -4.12 18.29 -11.10
C VAL A 167 -5.64 18.14 -11.23
N ILE A 168 -6.14 16.91 -11.42
CA ILE A 168 -7.57 16.63 -11.70
C ILE A 168 -8.40 16.71 -10.41
N SER A 169 -7.96 15.99 -9.36
CA SER A 169 -8.69 15.84 -8.09
C SER A 169 -8.08 16.66 -6.94
N GLY A 170 -6.88 17.20 -7.10
CA GLY A 170 -6.18 17.87 -6.02
C GLY A 170 -5.46 16.89 -5.07
N ARG A 171 -5.24 17.34 -3.84
CA ARG A 171 -4.57 16.57 -2.79
C ARG A 171 -5.55 15.66 -2.06
N THR A 172 -5.13 14.43 -1.81
CA THR A 172 -5.80 13.52 -0.87
C THR A 172 -5.17 13.68 0.52
N ARG A 173 -5.99 13.66 1.57
CA ARG A 173 -5.58 13.80 2.98
C ARG A 173 -5.50 12.44 3.65
N ASN A 174 -4.67 12.35 4.67
CA ASN A 174 -4.63 11.18 5.55
C ASN A 174 -5.85 11.15 6.48
N ALA A 175 -6.46 9.99 6.67
CA ALA A 175 -7.65 9.83 7.50
C ALA A 175 -7.38 10.01 9.01
N LEU A 176 -6.16 9.71 9.47
CA LEU A 176 -5.77 9.79 10.89
C LEU A 176 -5.28 11.19 11.29
N SER A 177 -4.74 11.92 10.32
CA SER A 177 -4.26 13.29 10.49
C SER A 177 -4.37 13.99 9.14
N THR A 178 -5.41 14.80 8.95
CA THR A 178 -5.71 15.42 7.65
C THR A 178 -4.60 16.33 7.12
N LYS A 179 -3.75 16.83 8.02
CA LYS A 179 -2.55 17.60 7.70
C LYS A 179 -1.49 16.75 6.97
N LEU A 180 -1.41 15.44 7.23
CA LEU A 180 -0.40 14.55 6.68
C LEU A 180 -0.78 13.97 5.30
N SER A 181 0.22 13.43 4.61
CA SER A 181 0.05 12.63 3.40
C SER A 181 -0.63 11.29 3.71
N PRO A 182 -1.53 10.80 2.86
CA PRO A 182 -2.08 9.45 2.96
C PRO A 182 -1.11 8.38 2.46
N GLY A 183 0.10 8.78 2.03
CA GLY A 183 1.01 7.95 1.25
C GLY A 183 0.64 7.89 -0.23
N GLY A 184 1.40 7.16 -0.99
CA GLY A 184 1.24 7.01 -2.45
C GLY A 184 1.93 5.75 -2.99
N SER A 185 1.49 5.36 -4.16
CA SER A 185 0.53 6.00 -5.04
C SER A 185 -0.92 5.55 -4.81
N SER A 186 -1.21 4.57 -3.93
CA SER A 186 -2.57 4.16 -3.59
C SER A 186 -3.10 4.91 -2.34
N GLY A 187 -2.84 6.22 -2.24
CA GLY A 187 -3.24 7.01 -1.06
C GLY A 187 -4.75 7.21 -0.94
N GLY A 188 -5.47 7.25 -2.07
CA GLY A 188 -6.92 7.25 -2.05
C GLY A 188 -7.50 5.97 -1.46
N GLU A 189 -6.90 4.80 -1.73
CA GLU A 189 -7.28 3.53 -1.09
C GLU A 189 -7.02 3.56 0.42
N SER A 190 -5.83 4.05 0.82
CA SER A 190 -5.50 4.20 2.23
C SER A 190 -6.54 5.04 2.98
N ALA A 191 -6.84 6.23 2.45
CA ALA A 191 -7.83 7.13 3.07
C ALA A 191 -9.23 6.51 3.08
N ALA A 192 -9.67 5.89 1.98
CA ALA A 192 -11.00 5.27 1.88
C ALA A 192 -11.16 4.09 2.86
N VAL A 193 -10.18 3.18 2.94
CA VAL A 193 -10.24 2.02 3.84
C VAL A 193 -10.12 2.46 5.31
N ALA A 194 -9.25 3.42 5.63
CA ALA A 194 -9.13 3.97 6.98
C ALA A 194 -10.39 4.75 7.42
N MET A 195 -11.11 5.36 6.47
CA MET A 195 -12.42 6.01 6.68
C MET A 195 -13.59 5.01 6.59
N HIS A 196 -13.34 3.72 6.61
CA HIS A 196 -14.37 2.67 6.48
C HIS A 196 -15.33 2.89 5.28
N ALA A 197 -14.86 3.57 4.25
CA ALA A 197 -15.60 3.76 3.01
C ALA A 197 -15.58 2.51 2.13
N SER A 198 -14.69 1.56 2.44
CA SER A 198 -14.58 0.24 1.82
C SER A 198 -14.09 -0.77 2.86
N ILE A 199 -14.44 -2.04 2.71
CA ILE A 199 -13.96 -3.08 3.62
C ILE A 199 -12.53 -3.43 3.33
N MET A 200 -12.17 -3.44 2.04
CA MET A 200 -10.81 -3.56 1.52
C MET A 200 -10.69 -2.76 0.23
N GLY A 201 -9.47 -2.38 -0.11
CA GLY A 201 -9.13 -1.67 -1.33
C GLY A 201 -8.14 -2.45 -2.19
N VAL A 202 -8.16 -2.20 -3.50
CA VAL A 202 -7.24 -2.80 -4.46
C VAL A 202 -6.24 -1.76 -4.91
N GLY A 203 -5.01 -1.91 -4.47
CA GLY A 203 -3.89 -1.05 -4.83
C GLY A 203 -2.91 -1.72 -5.80
N THR A 204 -1.90 -0.96 -6.20
CA THR A 204 -0.77 -1.45 -7.01
C THR A 204 0.55 -0.98 -6.43
N ASP A 205 1.62 -1.74 -6.64
CA ASP A 205 2.93 -1.46 -6.03
C ASP A 205 4.07 -1.82 -6.99
N ILE A 206 4.86 -0.82 -7.37
CA ILE A 206 6.12 -0.98 -8.10
C ILE A 206 7.30 -0.43 -7.29
N GLY A 207 7.05 0.44 -6.31
CA GLY A 207 8.08 1.10 -5.49
C GLY A 207 7.70 1.26 -4.02
N GLY A 208 6.50 0.80 -3.62
CA GLY A 208 5.94 0.97 -2.28
C GLY A 208 4.49 1.41 -2.26
N SER A 209 3.82 1.44 -3.42
CA SER A 209 2.54 2.11 -3.62
C SER A 209 1.31 1.41 -2.99
N ILE A 210 1.44 0.20 -2.45
CA ILE A 210 0.50 -0.42 -1.50
C ILE A 210 1.00 -0.17 -0.07
N ARG A 211 2.30 -0.34 0.14
CA ARG A 211 2.93 -0.43 1.45
C ARG A 211 3.00 0.91 2.17
N THR A 212 3.48 1.97 1.51
CA THR A 212 3.52 3.31 2.10
C THR A 212 2.13 3.82 2.48
N PRO A 213 1.09 3.74 1.61
CA PRO A 213 -0.27 4.10 2.00
C PRO A 213 -0.82 3.28 3.16
N SER A 214 -0.59 1.95 3.18
CA SER A 214 -1.01 1.10 4.28
C SER A 214 -0.37 1.51 5.61
N ALA A 215 0.93 1.84 5.58
CA ALA A 215 1.65 2.29 6.76
C ALA A 215 1.11 3.62 7.30
N PHE A 216 0.88 4.60 6.42
CA PHE A 216 0.40 5.93 6.81
C PHE A 216 -1.09 5.91 7.24
N GLY A 217 -1.87 4.97 6.71
CA GLY A 217 -3.27 4.76 7.09
C GLY A 217 -3.49 3.87 8.30
N ASN A 218 -2.43 3.35 8.95
CA ASN A 218 -2.51 2.37 10.04
C ASN A 218 -3.27 1.10 9.63
N LEU A 219 -3.02 0.63 8.42
CA LEU A 219 -3.71 -0.48 7.76
C LEU A 219 -2.77 -1.65 7.51
N TYR A 220 -3.36 -2.78 7.16
CA TYR A 220 -2.64 -3.91 6.59
C TYR A 220 -2.56 -3.75 5.07
N GLY A 221 -1.42 -4.11 4.49
CA GLY A 221 -1.24 -4.10 3.05
C GLY A 221 -0.34 -5.23 2.61
N LEU A 222 -0.69 -5.91 1.55
CA LEU A 222 0.15 -6.96 0.96
C LEU A 222 0.64 -6.53 -0.41
N ARG A 223 1.95 -6.43 -0.55
CA ARG A 223 2.62 -6.47 -1.86
C ARG A 223 2.98 -7.93 -2.16
N PRO A 224 2.19 -8.65 -2.98
CA PRO A 224 2.51 -10.03 -3.30
C PRO A 224 3.70 -10.11 -4.26
N THR A 225 4.31 -11.29 -4.38
CA THR A 225 5.30 -11.58 -5.42
C THR A 225 4.71 -11.26 -6.79
N ALA A 226 5.48 -10.55 -7.63
CA ALA A 226 5.03 -10.14 -8.96
C ALA A 226 4.61 -11.35 -9.82
N LYS A 227 3.67 -11.11 -10.74
CA LYS A 227 3.07 -12.12 -11.62
C LYS A 227 2.18 -13.17 -10.92
N ARG A 228 1.96 -13.07 -9.61
CA ARG A 228 0.85 -13.80 -8.96
C ARG A 228 -0.50 -13.11 -9.22
N ALA A 229 -0.52 -11.79 -9.22
CA ALA A 229 -1.69 -10.99 -9.59
C ALA A 229 -1.50 -10.36 -10.98
N SER A 230 -2.58 -10.28 -11.75
CA SER A 230 -2.59 -9.80 -13.14
C SER A 230 -2.71 -8.29 -13.22
N LEU A 231 -1.91 -7.68 -14.08
CA LEU A 231 -2.02 -6.27 -14.48
C LEU A 231 -2.80 -6.09 -15.81
N LEU A 232 -3.47 -7.13 -16.28
CA LEU A 232 -4.23 -7.09 -17.54
C LEU A 232 -5.36 -6.06 -17.44
N ASN A 233 -5.43 -5.16 -18.42
CA ASN A 233 -6.35 -4.02 -18.46
C ASN A 233 -6.21 -3.08 -17.25
N CYS A 234 -4.98 -2.88 -16.78
CA CYS A 234 -4.64 -1.72 -15.96
C CYS A 234 -4.00 -0.70 -16.89
N THR A 235 -4.45 0.54 -16.87
CA THR A 235 -3.82 1.59 -17.69
C THR A 235 -2.38 1.76 -17.22
N PRO A 236 -1.38 1.55 -18.08
CA PRO A 236 0.00 1.49 -17.64
C PRO A 236 0.61 2.89 -17.55
N GLY A 237 0.96 3.31 -16.35
CA GLY A 237 1.82 4.49 -16.20
C GLY A 237 3.23 4.28 -16.78
N THR A 238 3.70 3.01 -16.80
CA THR A 238 5.02 2.60 -17.30
C THR A 238 4.92 1.29 -18.07
N GLY A 239 4.21 1.31 -19.20
CA GLY A 239 4.01 0.12 -20.02
C GLY A 239 5.34 -0.48 -20.51
N GLY A 240 5.47 -1.83 -20.46
CA GLY A 240 6.68 -2.54 -20.88
C GLY A 240 7.80 -2.57 -19.84
N GLN A 241 7.55 -2.19 -18.60
CA GLN A 241 8.52 -2.25 -17.50
C GLN A 241 8.70 -3.68 -16.98
N GLU A 242 9.83 -4.32 -17.35
CA GLU A 242 10.20 -5.68 -16.95
C GLU A 242 11.39 -5.74 -15.98
N SER A 243 12.11 -4.61 -15.81
CA SER A 243 13.28 -4.57 -14.93
C SER A 243 12.91 -4.52 -13.45
N VAL A 244 11.82 -3.82 -13.12
CA VAL A 244 11.18 -3.79 -11.79
C VAL A 244 9.69 -3.98 -12.01
N VAL A 245 9.16 -5.14 -11.65
CA VAL A 245 7.80 -5.53 -12.01
C VAL A 245 6.79 -5.05 -10.96
N ALA A 246 5.74 -4.36 -11.41
CA ALA A 246 4.61 -3.98 -10.58
C ALA A 246 3.73 -5.19 -10.23
N THR A 247 2.94 -5.05 -9.16
CA THR A 247 1.93 -6.03 -8.76
C THR A 247 0.69 -5.35 -8.23
N ILE A 248 -0.44 -6.06 -8.26
CA ILE A 248 -1.69 -5.69 -7.57
C ILE A 248 -1.73 -6.38 -6.22
N GLY A 249 -2.30 -5.73 -5.23
CA GLY A 249 -2.55 -6.35 -3.93
C GLY A 249 -3.54 -5.57 -3.08
N PRO A 250 -4.03 -6.20 -1.99
CA PRO A 250 -5.02 -5.63 -1.11
C PRO A 250 -4.44 -4.65 -0.09
N ILE A 251 -5.27 -3.67 0.28
CA ILE A 251 -5.16 -2.83 1.48
C ILE A 251 -6.41 -3.07 2.32
N ALA A 252 -6.27 -3.42 3.59
CA ALA A 252 -7.39 -3.83 4.43
C ALA A 252 -7.18 -3.43 5.90
N ARG A 253 -8.23 -3.62 6.72
CA ARG A 253 -8.21 -3.29 8.15
C ARG A 253 -7.75 -4.45 9.05
N SER A 254 -7.62 -5.65 8.47
CA SER A 254 -7.13 -6.84 9.18
C SER A 254 -6.27 -7.72 8.28
N ILE A 255 -5.46 -8.57 8.91
CA ILE A 255 -4.66 -9.56 8.20
C ILE A 255 -5.53 -10.67 7.58
N ASP A 256 -6.67 -10.97 8.20
CA ASP A 256 -7.61 -11.98 7.70
C ASP A 256 -8.28 -11.52 6.40
N GLU A 257 -8.58 -10.22 6.26
CA GLU A 257 -9.11 -9.64 5.02
C GLU A 257 -8.08 -9.70 3.88
N LEU A 258 -6.77 -9.50 4.18
CA LEU A 258 -5.72 -9.71 3.16
C LEU A 258 -5.66 -11.16 2.70
N ASN A 259 -5.72 -12.12 3.64
CA ASN A 259 -5.75 -13.54 3.32
C ASN A 259 -6.97 -13.89 2.47
N TYR A 260 -8.15 -13.41 2.87
CA TYR A 260 -9.41 -13.61 2.16
C TYR A 260 -9.34 -13.13 0.71
N TYR A 261 -8.82 -11.91 0.49
CA TYR A 261 -8.61 -11.36 -0.84
C TYR A 261 -7.75 -12.29 -1.72
N MET A 262 -6.56 -12.66 -1.23
CA MET A 262 -5.61 -13.45 -2.02
C MET A 262 -6.12 -14.87 -2.30
N GLU A 263 -6.77 -15.48 -1.31
CA GLU A 263 -7.33 -16.83 -1.44
C GLU A 263 -8.39 -16.87 -2.55
N HIS A 264 -9.37 -15.98 -2.50
CA HIS A 264 -10.44 -15.97 -3.50
C HIS A 264 -10.01 -15.39 -4.85
N TYR A 265 -9.03 -14.47 -4.87
CA TYR A 265 -8.45 -13.98 -6.11
C TYR A 265 -7.70 -15.09 -6.88
N LEU A 266 -6.89 -15.89 -6.17
CA LEU A 266 -6.05 -16.90 -6.80
C LEU A 266 -6.76 -18.23 -6.98
N ASN A 267 -7.51 -18.72 -5.99
CA ASN A 267 -8.09 -20.05 -6.03
C ASN A 267 -9.39 -20.13 -6.84
N ASP A 268 -10.26 -19.13 -6.68
CA ASP A 268 -11.52 -19.07 -7.42
C ASP A 268 -11.37 -18.30 -8.73
N GLY A 269 -10.56 -17.21 -8.71
CA GLY A 269 -10.34 -16.35 -9.86
C GLY A 269 -9.36 -16.89 -10.90
N LYS A 270 -8.38 -17.69 -10.49
CA LYS A 270 -7.36 -18.34 -11.33
C LYS A 270 -6.82 -17.43 -12.45
N PRO A 271 -6.19 -16.29 -12.12
CA PRO A 271 -5.79 -15.29 -13.12
C PRO A 271 -4.95 -15.85 -14.27
N TRP A 272 -4.20 -16.93 -14.03
CA TRP A 272 -3.40 -17.61 -15.05
C TRP A 272 -4.20 -18.31 -16.17
N GLU A 273 -5.49 -18.54 -15.98
CA GLU A 273 -6.38 -19.01 -17.04
C GLU A 273 -6.82 -17.89 -18.00
N HIS A 274 -6.59 -16.63 -17.63
CA HIS A 274 -7.04 -15.45 -18.35
C HIS A 274 -5.89 -14.54 -18.81
N ASP A 275 -4.76 -14.54 -18.08
CA ASP A 275 -3.58 -13.72 -18.38
C ASP A 275 -2.31 -14.58 -18.40
N PRO A 276 -1.71 -14.82 -19.59
CA PRO A 276 -0.52 -15.65 -19.74
C PRO A 276 0.73 -15.09 -19.06
N SER A 277 0.71 -13.83 -18.61
CA SER A 277 1.82 -13.23 -17.87
C SER A 277 1.86 -13.66 -16.41
N THR A 278 0.77 -14.24 -15.89
CA THR A 278 0.67 -14.68 -14.50
C THR A 278 1.12 -16.12 -14.29
N ILE A 279 1.58 -16.42 -13.08
CA ILE A 279 2.15 -17.74 -12.73
C ILE A 279 1.05 -18.59 -12.06
N PRO A 280 0.88 -19.88 -12.46
CA PRO A 280 -0.17 -20.75 -11.94
C PRO A 280 0.17 -21.29 -10.53
N ILE A 281 0.27 -20.39 -9.54
CA ILE A 281 0.52 -20.74 -8.15
C ILE A 281 -0.73 -20.38 -7.33
N PRO A 282 -1.56 -21.36 -6.94
CA PRO A 282 -2.71 -21.13 -6.09
C PRO A 282 -2.31 -20.67 -4.68
N TRP A 283 -3.22 -20.02 -3.96
CA TRP A 283 -3.05 -19.68 -2.56
C TRP A 283 -3.17 -20.94 -1.69
N LYS A 284 -2.18 -21.17 -0.85
CA LYS A 284 -2.12 -22.36 0.00
C LYS A 284 -2.15 -21.98 1.48
N LYS A 285 -2.62 -22.89 2.30
CA LYS A 285 -2.46 -22.75 3.75
C LYS A 285 -0.97 -22.77 4.08
N ALA A 286 -0.51 -21.70 4.74
CA ALA A 286 0.89 -21.60 5.17
C ALA A 286 1.24 -22.65 6.23
N SER A 287 2.48 -23.11 6.21
CA SER A 287 3.09 -23.94 7.25
C SER A 287 4.29 -23.19 7.83
N LEU A 288 4.13 -22.58 8.99
CA LEU A 288 5.21 -21.91 9.68
C LEU A 288 6.06 -22.91 10.47
N PRO A 289 7.36 -22.67 10.65
CA PRO A 289 8.17 -23.44 11.58
C PRO A 289 7.68 -23.23 13.02
N GLU A 290 7.95 -24.20 13.91
CA GLU A 290 7.61 -24.09 15.34
C GLU A 290 8.24 -22.85 15.97
N LYS A 291 9.47 -22.53 15.59
CA LYS A 291 10.18 -21.32 15.99
C LYS A 291 10.53 -20.49 14.78
N ILE A 292 9.94 -19.31 14.70
CA ILE A 292 10.07 -18.37 13.57
C ILE A 292 11.32 -17.51 13.79
N ARG A 293 12.26 -17.54 12.85
CA ARG A 293 13.50 -16.78 12.90
C ARG A 293 13.38 -15.48 12.11
N ILE A 294 13.39 -14.34 12.81
CA ILE A 294 13.17 -13.00 12.23
C ILE A 294 14.42 -12.14 12.36
N GLY A 295 14.95 -11.69 11.22
CA GLY A 295 15.97 -10.64 11.18
C GLY A 295 15.35 -9.26 11.37
N VAL A 296 15.89 -8.43 12.24
CA VAL A 296 15.41 -7.06 12.49
C VAL A 296 16.39 -6.06 11.89
N LEU A 297 15.91 -5.25 10.96
CA LEU A 297 16.66 -4.21 10.26
C LEU A 297 16.24 -2.83 10.78
N ASN A 298 17.14 -2.12 11.47
CA ASN A 298 16.86 -0.78 12.02
C ASN A 298 17.01 0.33 10.98
N THR A 299 17.97 0.21 10.07
CA THR A 299 18.24 1.18 9.01
C THR A 299 18.74 0.47 7.75
N ASP A 300 18.42 1.02 6.60
CA ASP A 300 18.96 0.54 5.32
C ASP A 300 20.42 0.97 5.06
N ASN A 301 21.05 1.66 6.00
CA ASN A 301 22.38 2.25 5.88
C ASN A 301 22.52 3.44 4.90
N LEU A 302 21.42 3.94 4.35
CA LEU A 302 21.42 5.21 3.56
C LEU A 302 20.73 6.34 4.31
N VAL A 303 19.53 6.09 4.85
CA VAL A 303 18.76 7.12 5.55
C VAL A 303 18.21 6.56 6.86
N THR A 304 18.49 7.25 7.93
CA THR A 304 18.04 6.89 9.28
C THR A 304 16.54 7.19 9.43
N PRO A 305 15.71 6.24 9.91
CA PRO A 305 14.32 6.49 10.20
C PRO A 305 14.11 7.49 11.34
N TYR A 306 12.97 8.15 11.35
CA TYR A 306 12.57 9.06 12.42
C TYR A 306 12.39 8.31 13.76
N PRO A 307 12.54 9.00 14.90
CA PRO A 307 12.55 8.36 16.23
C PRO A 307 11.35 7.47 16.52
N ALA A 308 10.15 7.88 16.10
CA ALA A 308 8.93 7.08 16.28
C ALA A 308 9.03 5.69 15.65
N ILE A 309 9.57 5.60 14.43
CA ILE A 309 9.73 4.33 13.70
C ILE A 309 10.74 3.42 14.41
N LEU A 310 11.87 3.97 14.84
CA LEU A 310 12.89 3.22 15.61
C LEU A 310 12.32 2.72 16.95
N ARG A 311 11.56 3.57 17.66
CA ARG A 311 10.87 3.21 18.91
C ARG A 311 9.84 2.10 18.67
N GLY A 312 9.05 2.21 17.61
CA GLY A 312 8.07 1.17 17.24
C GLY A 312 8.73 -0.16 16.89
N LEU A 313 9.78 -0.15 16.09
CA LEU A 313 10.54 -1.36 15.72
C LEU A 313 11.15 -2.03 16.96
N GLN A 314 11.78 -1.24 17.85
CA GLN A 314 12.33 -1.75 19.10
C GLN A 314 11.24 -2.33 20.02
N THR A 315 10.08 -1.67 20.08
CA THR A 315 8.93 -2.14 20.88
C THR A 315 8.46 -3.50 20.38
N VAL A 316 8.27 -3.65 19.07
CA VAL A 316 7.87 -4.94 18.47
C VAL A 316 8.93 -6.00 18.70
N ALA A 317 10.20 -5.72 18.37
CA ALA A 317 11.29 -6.68 18.57
C ALA A 317 11.40 -7.15 20.03
N ASN A 318 11.24 -6.24 21.00
CA ASN A 318 11.28 -6.58 22.43
C ASN A 318 10.08 -7.43 22.86
N LYS A 319 8.88 -7.18 22.34
CA LYS A 319 7.71 -8.03 22.60
C LYS A 319 7.93 -9.43 22.04
N LEU A 320 8.41 -9.57 20.81
CA LEU A 320 8.69 -10.87 20.20
C LEU A 320 9.79 -11.65 20.96
N LYS A 321 10.85 -10.98 21.39
CA LYS A 321 11.91 -11.60 22.22
C LYS A 321 11.40 -12.22 23.52
N LYS A 322 10.33 -11.69 24.12
CA LYS A 322 9.71 -12.25 25.33
C LYS A 322 8.99 -13.58 25.06
N HIS A 323 8.63 -13.85 23.81
CA HIS A 323 8.03 -15.09 23.33
C HIS A 323 9.09 -15.95 22.61
N SER A 324 10.19 -16.22 23.29
CA SER A 324 11.37 -16.92 22.74
C SER A 324 11.13 -18.40 22.42
N ASP A 325 10.03 -18.95 22.87
CA ASP A 325 9.51 -20.26 22.49
C ASP A 325 8.98 -20.27 21.05
N VAL A 326 8.44 -19.13 20.57
CA VAL A 326 7.86 -18.99 19.24
C VAL A 326 8.77 -18.21 18.28
N PHE A 327 9.51 -17.21 18.79
CA PHE A 327 10.31 -16.31 17.97
C PHE A 327 11.80 -16.31 18.35
N GLU A 328 12.64 -16.31 17.33
CA GLU A 328 14.08 -16.00 17.45
C GLU A 328 14.38 -14.71 16.69
N ILE A 329 14.87 -13.70 17.42
CA ILE A 329 15.11 -12.36 16.85
C ILE A 329 16.61 -12.15 16.67
N VAL A 330 17.01 -11.91 15.42
CA VAL A 330 18.39 -11.66 14.99
C VAL A 330 18.53 -10.17 14.62
N ASP A 331 19.51 -9.48 15.23
CA ASP A 331 19.87 -8.12 14.82
C ASP A 331 20.63 -8.18 13.49
N LEU A 332 20.15 -7.47 12.47
CA LEU A 332 20.78 -7.45 11.15
C LEU A 332 21.86 -6.38 10.97
N ALA A 333 22.03 -5.46 11.91
CA ALA A 333 23.02 -4.38 11.76
C ALA A 333 24.43 -4.87 11.41
N PRO A 334 24.97 -5.95 12.03
CA PRO A 334 26.29 -6.47 11.68
C PRO A 334 26.37 -7.18 10.32
N TYR A 335 25.23 -7.56 9.79
CA TYR A 335 25.14 -8.39 8.57
C TYR A 335 24.60 -7.63 7.37
N TRP A 336 24.04 -6.42 7.55
CA TRP A 336 23.44 -5.68 6.45
C TRP A 336 24.48 -5.20 5.44
N PHE A 337 24.05 -4.75 4.31
CA PHE A 337 24.89 -4.19 3.26
C PHE A 337 25.55 -2.89 3.72
N THR A 338 26.76 -2.64 3.23
CA THR A 338 27.48 -1.38 3.50
C THR A 338 26.74 -0.19 2.89
N GLU A 339 27.07 1.03 3.30
CA GLU A 339 26.54 2.26 2.69
C GLU A 339 26.86 2.31 1.19
N GLU A 340 28.04 1.86 0.77
CA GLU A 340 28.43 1.82 -0.64
C GLU A 340 27.59 0.82 -1.45
N ASP A 341 27.37 -0.39 -0.92
CA ASP A 341 26.46 -1.38 -1.54
C ASP A 341 25.05 -0.81 -1.67
N MET A 342 24.55 -0.19 -0.60
CA MET A 342 23.19 0.37 -0.60
C MET A 342 23.06 1.54 -1.57
N LYS A 343 24.07 2.40 -1.71
CA LYS A 343 24.10 3.43 -2.76
C LYS A 343 24.02 2.82 -4.16
N LYS A 344 24.78 1.76 -4.40
CA LYS A 344 24.79 1.05 -5.69
C LYS A 344 23.40 0.43 -5.96
N ILE A 345 22.82 -0.24 -4.98
CA ILE A 345 21.49 -0.85 -5.08
C ILE A 345 20.41 0.22 -5.35
N TYR A 346 20.38 1.28 -4.52
CA TYR A 346 19.39 2.35 -4.65
C TYR A 346 19.47 3.06 -6.00
N ASN A 347 20.69 3.43 -6.42
CA ASN A 347 20.92 4.06 -7.73
C ASN A 347 20.50 3.14 -8.88
N THR A 348 20.84 1.85 -8.83
CA THR A 348 20.41 0.86 -9.81
C THR A 348 18.88 0.81 -9.90
N ASN A 349 18.19 0.80 -8.77
CA ASN A 349 16.74 0.78 -8.72
C ASN A 349 16.13 2.05 -9.34
N MET A 350 16.62 3.23 -8.94
CA MET A 350 16.12 4.51 -9.46
C MET A 350 16.32 4.65 -10.98
N VAL A 351 17.46 4.19 -11.48
CA VAL A 351 17.74 4.16 -12.93
C VAL A 351 16.80 3.19 -13.67
N LEU A 352 16.51 2.03 -13.09
CA LEU A 352 15.63 1.04 -13.71
C LEU A 352 14.17 1.47 -13.76
N TYR A 353 13.72 2.40 -12.91
CA TYR A 353 12.39 3.00 -13.04
C TYR A 353 12.24 3.92 -14.26
N THR A 354 13.33 4.53 -14.71
CA THR A 354 13.34 5.58 -15.75
C THR A 354 14.11 5.17 -17.00
N ILE A 355 14.03 3.88 -17.38
CA ILE A 355 14.82 3.30 -18.49
C ILE A 355 14.60 3.97 -19.84
N ASP A 356 13.40 4.51 -20.08
CA ASP A 356 13.03 5.23 -21.30
C ASP A 356 13.34 6.74 -21.25
N GLY A 357 13.87 7.25 -20.13
CA GLY A 357 14.06 8.68 -19.88
C GLY A 357 12.73 9.42 -19.70
N ASN A 358 11.73 8.74 -19.14
CA ASN A 358 10.38 9.26 -18.89
C ASN A 358 9.62 9.74 -20.14
N LYS A 359 9.98 9.25 -21.33
CA LYS A 359 9.39 9.71 -22.60
C LYS A 359 7.88 9.48 -22.67
N ALA A 360 7.41 8.34 -22.18
CA ALA A 360 5.99 8.01 -22.20
C ALA A 360 5.20 8.99 -21.31
N GLN A 361 5.65 9.23 -20.08
CA GLN A 361 5.00 10.14 -19.13
C GLN A 361 5.08 11.60 -19.61
N MET A 362 6.27 12.03 -20.05
CA MET A 362 6.46 13.39 -20.60
C MET A 362 5.52 13.68 -21.77
N SER A 363 5.34 12.73 -22.69
CA SER A 363 4.44 12.90 -23.83
C SER A 363 2.97 13.15 -23.43
N LEU A 364 2.50 12.54 -22.34
CA LEU A 364 1.17 12.78 -21.81
C LEU A 364 1.04 14.18 -21.19
N LEU A 365 2.04 14.61 -20.40
CA LEU A 365 2.07 15.94 -19.80
C LEU A 365 2.16 17.05 -20.85
N GLU A 366 2.99 16.86 -21.87
CA GLU A 366 3.10 17.80 -23.00
C GLU A 366 1.80 17.90 -23.82
N LYS A 367 1.10 16.77 -24.01
CA LYS A 367 -0.18 16.73 -24.73
C LYS A 367 -1.25 17.57 -24.06
N SER A 368 -1.32 17.55 -22.72
CA SER A 368 -2.30 18.33 -21.97
C SER A 368 -1.83 19.74 -21.62
N GLY A 369 -0.53 19.98 -21.58
CA GLY A 369 0.05 21.23 -21.08
C GLY A 369 -0.12 21.40 -19.56
N GLU A 370 -0.44 20.33 -18.82
CA GLU A 370 -0.56 20.40 -17.36
C GLU A 370 0.81 20.61 -16.69
N PRO A 371 0.86 21.26 -15.52
CA PRO A 371 2.12 21.47 -14.81
C PRO A 371 2.68 20.15 -14.27
N ILE A 372 4.00 19.98 -14.33
CA ILE A 372 4.69 18.88 -13.67
C ILE A 372 4.72 19.17 -12.18
N LEU A 373 4.11 18.30 -11.38
CA LEU A 373 4.07 18.46 -9.93
C LEU A 373 5.44 18.14 -9.29
N PRO A 374 5.77 18.72 -8.10
CA PRO A 374 7.10 18.59 -7.51
C PRO A 374 7.60 17.15 -7.33
N LEU A 375 6.76 16.22 -6.88
CA LEU A 375 7.15 14.82 -6.71
C LEU A 375 7.20 14.05 -8.03
N THR A 376 6.42 14.45 -9.05
CA THR A 376 6.58 13.95 -10.42
C THR A 376 7.94 14.38 -10.98
N GLN A 377 8.33 15.65 -10.78
CA GLN A 377 9.64 16.15 -11.20
C GLN A 377 10.78 15.43 -10.44
N HIS A 378 10.60 15.15 -9.14
CA HIS A 378 11.56 14.38 -8.35
C HIS A 378 11.76 12.98 -8.96
N TYR A 379 10.69 12.28 -9.30
CA TYR A 379 10.76 10.99 -9.98
C TYR A 379 11.45 11.11 -11.35
N PHE A 380 11.14 12.11 -12.16
CA PHE A 380 11.77 12.31 -13.48
C PHE A 380 13.27 12.54 -13.41
N ASN A 381 13.78 12.98 -12.27
CA ASN A 381 15.21 13.18 -12.05
C ASN A 381 15.94 11.87 -11.65
N PHE A 382 15.24 10.77 -11.43
CA PHE A 382 15.88 9.50 -11.16
C PHE A 382 16.78 9.09 -12.33
N GLY A 383 17.91 8.48 -12.03
CA GLY A 383 18.90 8.09 -13.04
C GLY A 383 19.45 9.28 -13.86
N GLY A 384 19.28 10.52 -13.38
CA GLY A 384 19.71 11.73 -14.08
C GLY A 384 18.78 12.14 -15.22
N GLY A 385 17.55 11.61 -15.29
CA GLY A 385 16.54 11.94 -16.29
C GLY A 385 16.88 11.48 -17.71
N LYS A 386 17.79 10.51 -17.87
CA LYS A 386 18.24 10.00 -19.17
C LYS A 386 17.75 8.57 -19.39
N GLY A 387 17.30 8.29 -20.62
CA GLY A 387 17.01 6.93 -21.05
C GLY A 387 18.29 6.09 -21.16
N LEU A 388 18.16 4.80 -20.88
CA LEU A 388 19.26 3.84 -21.00
C LEU A 388 19.36 3.27 -22.41
N SER A 389 20.59 2.98 -22.84
CA SER A 389 20.81 2.05 -23.94
C SER A 389 20.46 0.61 -23.52
N ALA A 390 20.23 -0.27 -24.47
CA ALA A 390 20.00 -1.69 -24.17
C ALA A 390 21.17 -2.32 -23.40
N TYR A 391 22.40 -1.87 -23.65
CA TYR A 391 23.59 -2.34 -22.92
C TYR A 391 23.53 -1.91 -21.43
N GLU A 392 23.25 -0.63 -21.16
CA GLU A 392 23.17 -0.11 -19.79
C GLU A 392 21.99 -0.76 -19.02
N ASN A 393 20.83 -0.94 -19.67
CA ASN A 393 19.71 -1.64 -19.07
C ASN A 393 20.10 -3.08 -18.65
N ARG A 394 20.78 -3.83 -19.55
CA ARG A 394 21.28 -5.18 -19.23
C ARG A 394 22.29 -5.17 -18.09
N TYR A 395 23.19 -4.17 -18.03
CA TYR A 395 24.14 -4.00 -16.92
C TYR A 395 23.41 -3.82 -15.59
N HIS A 396 22.44 -2.90 -15.51
CA HIS A 396 21.70 -2.68 -14.28
C HIS A 396 20.86 -3.90 -13.87
N ASN A 397 20.28 -4.61 -14.82
CA ASN A 397 19.60 -5.88 -14.54
C ASN A 397 20.57 -6.93 -13.97
N SER A 398 21.80 -7.03 -14.49
CA SER A 398 22.79 -7.97 -13.93
C SER A 398 23.21 -7.59 -12.50
N VAL A 399 23.31 -6.31 -12.19
CA VAL A 399 23.54 -5.83 -10.82
C VAL A 399 22.39 -6.22 -9.89
N ARG A 400 21.14 -6.04 -10.34
CA ARG A 400 19.95 -6.49 -9.61
C ARG A 400 20.03 -7.98 -9.29
N ASP A 401 20.29 -8.80 -10.30
CA ASP A 401 20.32 -10.26 -10.17
C ASP A 401 21.44 -10.74 -9.24
N GLU A 402 22.63 -10.09 -9.28
CA GLU A 402 23.72 -10.33 -8.35
C GLU A 402 23.31 -10.09 -6.90
N TYR A 403 22.68 -8.94 -6.61
CA TYR A 403 22.25 -8.62 -5.24
C TYR A 403 21.04 -9.44 -4.80
N GLN A 404 20.15 -9.84 -5.71
CA GLN A 404 19.06 -10.77 -5.40
C GLN A 404 19.61 -12.10 -4.88
N LEU A 405 20.64 -12.63 -5.54
CA LEU A 405 21.30 -13.86 -5.08
C LEU A 405 22.00 -13.65 -3.73
N LYS A 406 22.74 -12.54 -3.55
CA LYS A 406 23.41 -12.22 -2.29
C LYS A 406 22.44 -12.10 -1.12
N ILE A 407 21.25 -11.51 -1.34
CA ILE A 407 20.20 -11.41 -0.30
C ILE A 407 19.73 -12.81 0.09
N PHE A 408 19.45 -13.66 -0.90
CA PHE A 408 18.98 -15.02 -0.64
C PHE A 408 20.02 -15.84 0.12
N GLU A 409 21.26 -15.88 -0.35
CA GLU A 409 22.36 -16.63 0.27
C GLU A 409 22.65 -16.14 1.70
N LYS A 410 22.75 -14.83 1.88
CA LYS A 410 23.14 -14.22 3.16
C LYS A 410 22.05 -14.30 4.23
N PHE A 411 20.79 -14.07 3.86
CA PHE A 411 19.74 -13.91 4.85
C PHE A 411 18.82 -15.13 4.95
N PHE A 412 18.45 -15.76 3.85
CA PHE A 412 17.41 -16.80 3.81
C PHE A 412 17.94 -18.22 3.72
N GLN A 413 19.14 -18.41 3.19
CA GLN A 413 19.76 -19.73 3.10
C GLN A 413 20.27 -20.18 4.47
N LYS A 414 20.14 -21.49 4.78
CA LYS A 414 20.63 -22.07 6.05
C LYS A 414 22.05 -22.63 5.94
N ASP A 415 22.48 -22.93 4.72
CA ASP A 415 23.80 -23.50 4.42
C ASP A 415 24.79 -22.37 4.06
N ASN A 416 26.10 -22.69 4.02
CA ASN A 416 27.16 -21.78 3.57
C ASN A 416 27.22 -20.43 4.33
N ASP A 417 27.13 -20.45 5.66
CA ASP A 417 27.20 -19.28 6.54
C ASP A 417 26.02 -18.29 6.39
N GLY A 418 24.94 -18.66 5.72
CA GLY A 418 23.71 -17.88 5.68
C GLY A 418 22.98 -17.86 7.02
N LEU A 419 22.28 -16.78 7.31
CA LEU A 419 21.58 -16.59 8.59
C LEU A 419 20.37 -17.53 8.76
N GLY A 420 19.83 -18.10 7.67
CA GLY A 420 18.69 -19.00 7.69
C GLY A 420 17.42 -18.36 8.26
N LEU A 421 17.20 -17.08 7.95
CA LEU A 421 16.00 -16.37 8.41
C LEU A 421 14.76 -16.91 7.69
N ASP A 422 13.64 -16.89 8.40
CA ASP A 422 12.34 -17.10 7.79
C ASP A 422 11.82 -15.77 7.24
N PHE A 423 11.98 -14.67 7.99
CA PHE A 423 11.51 -13.34 7.62
C PHE A 423 12.48 -12.23 8.02
N ILE A 424 12.29 -11.04 7.40
CA ILE A 424 12.97 -9.78 7.77
C ILE A 424 11.91 -8.75 8.17
N LEU A 425 12.04 -8.22 9.39
CA LEU A 425 11.24 -7.13 9.92
C LEU A 425 12.00 -5.81 9.75
N SER A 426 11.40 -4.82 9.12
CA SER A 426 12.03 -3.53 8.84
C SER A 426 11.04 -2.35 8.88
N PRO A 427 11.53 -1.10 8.93
CA PRO A 427 10.69 0.06 8.67
C PRO A 427 10.01 -0.03 7.29
N THR A 428 8.79 0.46 7.18
CA THR A 428 8.10 0.62 5.88
C THR A 428 8.50 1.93 5.21
N TYR A 429 8.58 2.99 6.01
CA TYR A 429 8.97 4.32 5.59
C TYR A 429 9.78 5.00 6.71
N LEU A 430 10.31 6.19 6.42
CA LEU A 430 11.13 6.96 7.36
C LEU A 430 10.36 7.42 8.59
N GLY A 431 9.12 7.85 8.41
CA GLY A 431 8.28 8.46 9.42
C GLY A 431 6.93 7.79 9.62
N PRO A 432 6.21 8.17 10.66
CA PRO A 432 4.87 7.68 10.99
C PRO A 432 3.78 8.37 10.14
N GLY A 433 4.08 8.76 8.98
CA GLY A 433 3.43 9.60 8.00
C GLY A 433 4.46 10.54 7.40
N GLU A 434 4.04 11.45 6.52
CA GLU A 434 4.92 12.46 5.95
C GLU A 434 4.15 13.74 5.68
N ILE A 435 4.85 14.86 5.72
CA ILE A 435 4.31 16.15 5.29
C ILE A 435 4.06 16.07 3.78
N PRO A 436 2.93 16.59 3.28
CA PRO A 436 2.64 16.57 1.85
C PRO A 436 3.75 17.18 0.99
N LYS A 437 4.06 16.54 -0.12
CA LYS A 437 5.14 16.90 -1.05
C LYS A 437 6.56 16.60 -0.56
N HIS A 438 6.73 15.98 0.61
CA HIS A 438 8.04 15.64 1.18
C HIS A 438 8.37 14.14 1.12
N CYS A 439 7.52 13.33 0.52
CA CYS A 439 7.74 11.88 0.35
C CYS A 439 8.82 11.59 -0.72
N VAL A 440 10.06 11.96 -0.46
CA VAL A 440 11.15 11.94 -1.47
C VAL A 440 12.03 10.70 -1.43
N TYR A 441 12.05 9.94 -0.35
CA TYR A 441 12.91 8.76 -0.20
C TYR A 441 12.13 7.46 -0.35
N TRP A 442 12.57 6.58 -1.26
CA TRP A 442 11.89 5.33 -1.59
C TRP A 442 12.62 4.07 -1.08
N GLY A 443 13.76 4.22 -0.44
CA GLY A 443 14.69 3.13 -0.14
C GLY A 443 14.05 1.95 0.58
N TYR A 444 13.31 2.20 1.64
CA TYR A 444 12.74 1.15 2.49
C TYR A 444 11.72 0.24 1.79
N THR A 445 10.98 0.77 0.82
CA THR A 445 10.00 -0.01 0.06
C THR A 445 10.55 -0.48 -1.27
N SER A 446 11.19 0.40 -2.04
CA SER A 446 11.64 0.11 -3.40
C SER A 446 12.74 -0.95 -3.46
N PHE A 447 13.54 -1.09 -2.39
CA PHE A 447 14.51 -2.19 -2.23
C PHE A 447 13.85 -3.56 -2.47
N TRP A 448 12.72 -3.80 -1.86
CA TRP A 448 12.02 -5.09 -1.99
C TRP A 448 11.34 -5.26 -3.35
N ASN A 449 10.96 -4.17 -4.03
CA ASN A 449 10.47 -4.25 -5.42
C ASN A 449 11.57 -4.68 -6.38
N LEU A 450 12.78 -4.12 -6.23
CA LEU A 450 13.92 -4.44 -7.10
C LEU A 450 14.20 -5.94 -7.12
N PHE A 451 14.07 -6.59 -5.96
CA PHE A 451 14.36 -8.02 -5.78
C PHE A 451 13.12 -8.90 -5.77
N ASP A 452 11.93 -8.31 -5.90
CA ASP A 452 10.64 -8.98 -5.98
C ASP A 452 10.31 -9.88 -4.76
N TYR A 453 10.58 -9.42 -3.54
CA TYR A 453 10.20 -10.11 -2.32
C TYR A 453 8.82 -9.68 -1.83
N PRO A 454 7.92 -10.61 -1.41
CA PRO A 454 6.61 -10.28 -0.86
C PRO A 454 6.74 -9.60 0.50
N ASN A 455 5.87 -8.61 0.74
CA ASN A 455 5.86 -7.85 1.99
C ASN A 455 4.43 -7.70 2.52
N VAL A 456 4.27 -7.85 3.82
CA VAL A 456 3.05 -7.47 4.53
C VAL A 456 3.33 -6.29 5.44
N ILE A 457 2.52 -5.25 5.32
CA ILE A 457 2.49 -4.12 6.24
C ILE A 457 1.51 -4.43 7.36
N PHE A 458 1.89 -4.09 8.58
CA PHE A 458 1.03 -4.27 9.73
C PHE A 458 1.19 -3.16 10.77
N PRO A 459 0.10 -2.74 11.41
CA PRO A 459 0.11 -1.80 12.52
C PRO A 459 0.83 -2.38 13.75
N THR A 460 1.62 -1.57 14.44
CA THR A 460 2.35 -2.00 15.65
C THR A 460 1.61 -1.73 16.95
N GLY A 461 0.54 -0.94 16.90
CA GLY A 461 -0.12 -0.37 18.08
C GLY A 461 0.63 0.82 18.69
N VAL A 462 1.78 1.20 18.12
CA VAL A 462 2.53 2.41 18.52
C VAL A 462 2.08 3.59 17.66
N THR A 463 1.88 4.73 18.28
CA THR A 463 1.61 6.02 17.62
C THR A 463 2.74 6.99 17.93
N HIS A 464 3.00 7.92 17.04
CA HIS A 464 3.95 9.02 17.27
C HIS A 464 3.56 9.81 18.51
N ASP A 465 4.57 10.15 19.30
CA ASP A 465 4.44 10.94 20.53
C ASP A 465 5.44 12.09 20.48
N PRO A 466 4.99 13.35 20.37
CA PRO A 466 5.88 14.52 20.25
C PRO A 466 6.84 14.68 21.43
N GLU A 467 6.48 14.19 22.64
CA GLU A 467 7.35 14.29 23.81
C GLU A 467 8.45 13.22 23.82
N LEU A 468 8.12 12.00 23.37
CA LEU A 468 9.05 10.87 23.31
C LEU A 468 9.93 10.89 22.07
N ASP A 469 9.38 11.30 20.93
CA ASP A 469 10.00 11.21 19.62
C ASP A 469 10.71 12.53 19.18
N VAL A 470 10.85 13.49 20.11
CA VAL A 470 11.48 14.80 19.84
C VAL A 470 12.99 14.73 19.63
N LYS A 471 13.67 13.77 20.25
CA LYS A 471 15.14 13.75 20.27
C LYS A 471 15.69 13.07 19.02
N VAL A 472 16.47 13.82 18.26
CA VAL A 472 17.27 13.32 17.14
C VAL A 472 18.75 13.41 17.52
N ASP A 473 19.43 12.27 17.51
CA ASP A 473 20.88 12.27 17.61
C ASP A 473 21.49 12.62 16.25
N THR A 474 21.69 13.91 16.02
CA THR A 474 22.26 14.41 14.76
C THR A 474 23.70 13.94 14.51
N ALA A 475 24.41 13.53 15.56
CA ALA A 475 25.78 12.99 15.43
C ALA A 475 25.77 11.56 14.85
N SER A 476 24.67 10.83 15.00
CA SER A 476 24.49 9.50 14.42
C SER A 476 24.02 9.52 12.97
N LEU A 477 23.54 10.68 12.48
CA LEU A 477 23.09 10.82 11.10
C LEU A 477 24.28 10.72 10.13
N LYS A 478 24.05 10.08 9.00
CA LYS A 478 25.08 9.90 7.98
C LYS A 478 25.32 11.17 7.18
N SER A 479 26.51 11.31 6.65
CA SER A 479 26.89 12.51 5.86
C SER A 479 26.61 12.36 4.36
N ASN A 480 25.91 11.30 3.93
CA ASN A 480 25.58 11.10 2.52
C ASN A 480 24.46 12.03 2.03
N ASP A 481 24.32 12.16 0.71
CA ASP A 481 23.38 13.10 0.11
C ASP A 481 21.92 12.69 0.31
N TYR A 482 21.61 11.40 0.49
CA TYR A 482 20.26 10.90 0.77
C TYR A 482 19.80 11.28 2.17
N GLU A 483 20.68 11.11 3.17
CA GLU A 483 20.43 11.55 4.54
C GLU A 483 20.20 13.06 4.60
N LYS A 484 21.08 13.83 3.92
CA LYS A 484 20.94 15.29 3.83
C LYS A 484 19.64 15.71 3.16
N MET A 485 19.24 15.04 2.07
CA MET A 485 17.98 15.33 1.37
C MET A 485 16.76 15.17 2.27
N VAL A 486 16.76 14.20 3.17
CA VAL A 486 15.66 13.91 4.08
C VAL A 486 15.68 14.81 5.30
N TRP A 487 16.81 14.83 6.01
CA TRP A 487 16.91 15.40 7.34
C TRP A 487 17.19 16.90 7.39
N PHE A 488 17.77 17.48 6.34
CA PHE A 488 18.23 18.87 6.36
C PHE A 488 17.62 19.68 5.22
N ASP A 489 17.37 20.95 5.48
CA ASP A 489 17.00 21.92 4.46
C ASP A 489 18.25 22.46 3.72
N LYS A 490 18.03 23.37 2.76
CA LYS A 490 19.12 23.97 1.97
C LYS A 490 20.09 24.84 2.81
N SER A 491 19.67 25.27 4.00
CA SER A 491 20.53 26.04 4.92
C SER A 491 21.36 25.13 5.83
N GLY A 492 21.10 23.82 5.81
CA GLY A 492 21.70 22.83 6.71
C GLY A 492 20.98 22.74 8.06
N SER A 493 19.79 23.33 8.20
CA SER A 493 18.98 23.20 9.40
C SER A 493 18.18 21.90 9.36
N LEU A 494 17.94 21.30 10.54
CA LEU A 494 17.15 20.08 10.68
C LEU A 494 15.69 20.36 10.26
N LYS A 495 15.15 19.52 9.37
CA LYS A 495 13.75 19.62 8.92
C LYS A 495 12.77 18.93 9.86
N TYR A 496 13.22 17.93 10.63
CA TYR A 496 12.34 17.15 11.49
C TYR A 496 11.81 17.99 12.64
N ASP A 497 10.50 18.06 12.73
CA ASP A 497 9.77 18.62 13.89
C ASP A 497 8.75 17.56 14.34
N ALA A 498 8.89 17.07 15.57
CA ALA A 498 7.99 16.06 16.13
C ALA A 498 6.52 16.50 16.16
N ASN A 499 6.25 17.82 16.29
CA ASN A 499 4.88 18.35 16.32
C ASN A 499 4.13 18.22 14.98
N GLU A 500 4.85 18.00 13.89
CA GLU A 500 4.24 17.83 12.57
C GLU A 500 3.54 16.47 12.40
N PHE A 501 3.90 15.45 13.19
CA PHE A 501 3.46 14.05 13.01
C PHE A 501 2.37 13.61 14.00
N VAL A 502 1.62 14.54 14.56
CA VAL A 502 0.52 14.25 15.50
C VAL A 502 -0.47 13.24 14.86
N ASN A 503 -0.85 12.23 15.63
CA ASN A 503 -1.66 11.08 15.22
C ASN A 503 -1.00 10.15 14.18
N GLY A 504 0.27 10.36 13.84
CA GLY A 504 1.00 9.50 12.90
C GLY A 504 1.18 8.08 13.45
N PRO A 505 0.71 7.03 12.75
CA PRO A 505 0.85 5.66 13.21
C PRO A 505 2.23 5.11 12.90
N VAL A 506 2.69 4.15 13.70
CA VAL A 506 3.87 3.36 13.38
C VAL A 506 3.44 2.00 12.84
N ALA A 507 3.69 1.76 11.57
CA ALA A 507 3.53 0.47 10.92
C ALA A 507 4.86 -0.02 10.37
N LEU A 508 5.06 -1.33 10.42
CA LEU A 508 6.28 -2.01 9.95
C LEU A 508 5.96 -2.94 8.80
N GLN A 509 7.00 -3.39 8.09
CA GLN A 509 6.87 -4.41 7.07
C GLN A 509 7.60 -5.70 7.46
N LEU A 510 6.93 -6.82 7.20
CA LEU A 510 7.52 -8.15 7.27
C LEU A 510 7.74 -8.65 5.83
N THR A 511 8.96 -9.04 5.52
CA THR A 511 9.38 -9.55 4.20
C THR A 511 9.67 -11.04 4.28
N GLY A 512 9.14 -11.82 3.36
CA GLY A 512 9.44 -13.24 3.21
C GLY A 512 10.11 -13.59 1.89
N LYS A 513 10.30 -14.87 1.62
CA LYS A 513 10.89 -15.38 0.39
C LYS A 513 9.94 -15.18 -0.80
N ARG A 514 10.49 -15.06 -2.00
CA ARG A 514 9.67 -15.03 -3.23
C ARG A 514 8.77 -16.26 -3.31
N TYR A 515 7.52 -16.06 -3.71
CA TYR A 515 6.48 -17.08 -3.84
C TYR A 515 6.10 -17.79 -2.53
N ASP A 516 6.44 -17.18 -1.38
CA ASP A 516 6.03 -17.64 -0.04
C ASP A 516 5.18 -16.58 0.67
N ASP A 517 4.30 -15.96 -0.09
CA ASP A 517 3.44 -14.84 0.34
C ASP A 517 2.51 -15.28 1.49
N GLU A 518 2.01 -16.50 1.42
CA GLU A 518 1.14 -17.11 2.44
C GLU A 518 1.81 -17.17 3.81
N SER A 519 3.10 -17.53 3.82
CA SER A 519 3.87 -17.61 5.06
C SER A 519 4.09 -16.23 5.68
N VAL A 520 4.24 -15.16 4.85
CA VAL A 520 4.36 -13.79 5.36
C VAL A 520 3.06 -13.34 6.03
N VAL A 521 1.91 -13.62 5.40
CA VAL A 521 0.58 -13.32 5.98
C VAL A 521 0.38 -14.08 7.29
N ALA A 522 0.68 -15.37 7.32
CA ALA A 522 0.54 -16.20 8.52
C ALA A 522 1.49 -15.76 9.64
N ALA A 523 2.72 -15.36 9.32
CA ALA A 523 3.68 -14.86 10.30
C ALA A 523 3.22 -13.53 10.92
N VAL A 524 2.67 -12.60 10.11
CA VAL A 524 2.08 -11.36 10.64
C VAL A 524 0.88 -11.66 11.52
N LYS A 525 0.02 -12.63 11.17
CA LYS A 525 -1.08 -13.06 12.04
C LYS A 525 -0.55 -13.53 13.40
N ARG A 526 0.53 -14.32 13.40
CA ARG A 526 1.18 -14.78 14.64
C ARG A 526 1.83 -13.64 15.45
N ILE A 527 2.39 -12.65 14.77
CA ILE A 527 2.92 -11.42 15.39
C ILE A 527 1.79 -10.62 16.04
N ASN A 528 0.66 -10.45 15.36
CA ASN A 528 -0.51 -9.72 15.89
C ASN A 528 -1.04 -10.31 17.19
N GLU A 529 -1.03 -11.65 17.36
CA GLU A 529 -1.41 -12.30 18.60
C GLU A 529 -0.54 -11.84 19.79
N VAL A 530 0.77 -11.66 19.56
CA VAL A 530 1.71 -11.17 20.58
C VAL A 530 1.58 -9.66 20.81
N LEU A 531 1.30 -8.91 19.77
CA LEU A 531 1.15 -7.45 19.87
C LEU A 531 -0.20 -7.05 20.46
N ASN A 532 -1.18 -7.94 20.42
CA ASN A 532 -2.58 -7.69 20.77
C ASN A 532 -3.16 -6.52 19.96
N VAL A 533 -2.92 -6.56 18.65
CA VAL A 533 -3.42 -5.57 17.69
C VAL A 533 -4.71 -6.08 17.07
N GLU A 534 -5.79 -5.34 17.31
CA GLU A 534 -7.11 -5.65 16.79
C GLU A 534 -7.30 -5.11 15.36
N ARG A 535 -8.45 -5.47 14.74
CA ARG A 535 -8.90 -4.92 13.45
C ARG A 535 -9.03 -3.40 13.53
N ARG A 536 -8.59 -2.69 12.47
CA ARG A 536 -8.55 -1.22 12.38
C ARG A 536 -9.78 -0.63 11.70
#